data_2f4eec2e9f0e7b471b9655c958eedef7
#
_entry.id   2f4eec2e9f0e7b471b9655c958eedef7
#
_cell.length_a   1.000
_cell.length_b   1.000
_cell.length_c   1.000
_cell.angle_alpha   90.00
_cell.angle_beta   90.00
_cell.angle_gamma   90.00
#
_symmetry.space_group_name_H-M   'P 1'
#
loop_
_entity.id
_entity.type
_entity.pdbx_description
1 polymer ?
#
loop_
_entity_poly.entity_id
_entity_poly.type
_entity_poly.pdbx_seq_one_letter_code
_entity_poly.pdbx_strand_id
1 'polypeptide(L)'
;VKVAVLDFGKTNSKLFVFGQDGRILDERRSKPNWTRQDGFSVLDEAALHDWALGAIADAVDRHGVGGLMVSGHGCTFALVDDAALTHPILDYEQEPPADIAAQIDRRIPDFAETFSPRLPLGFNYGRHMLWLKAVEPDAFTAATSILGYPQYWSWRFGGRAVSEVSYLGCHSHLWAPRLRDFSSLVDAEGWRGQMPSFARAGAVIGEQRSGEAARPIAIHNGVHDSNAALHAYRRQQLGPLTVVSTGTWVVVLNPDCPLDVLDRDRDMLVNVDVDGGPVPTIRFMGGREFATISGNWQGAISPGSVQQVIDAGVMALPSFAPGGPMPGRGGEIIGGTPTAEQGAAMALLYVALMVDFCLDLIHSQNTVIVDGGLNTGGLLASLLADLRPGQAFMQGATLEGSATGAAALAFESVGRDFAAEAPEPVRAARFAGLSSYRDHWRSRVT
;
A
#
# COMPACT_ATOMS: atom_id res chain seq x y z
N VAL A 1 20.90 -13.87 -13.14
CA VAL A 1 20.63 -13.64 -11.72
C VAL A 1 19.15 -13.85 -11.46
N LYS A 2 18.77 -14.43 -10.32
CA LYS A 2 17.39 -14.54 -9.86
C LYS A 2 17.29 -13.95 -8.47
N VAL A 3 16.16 -13.33 -8.16
CA VAL A 3 15.89 -12.70 -6.87
C VAL A 3 14.64 -13.32 -6.27
N ALA A 4 14.70 -13.66 -4.98
CA ALA A 4 13.53 -13.95 -4.18
C ALA A 4 12.97 -12.66 -3.60
N VAL A 5 11.66 -12.48 -3.70
CA VAL A 5 10.93 -11.39 -3.06
C VAL A 5 9.99 -11.97 -2.03
N LEU A 6 10.18 -11.63 -0.76
CA LEU A 6 9.21 -11.86 0.29
C LEU A 6 8.27 -10.66 0.36
N ASP A 7 7.01 -10.87 0.09
CA ASP A 7 5.95 -9.86 0.20
C ASP A 7 5.10 -10.16 1.44
N PHE A 8 5.36 -9.43 2.51
CA PHE A 8 4.68 -9.59 3.80
C PHE A 8 3.45 -8.69 3.89
N GLY A 9 2.34 -9.17 3.36
CA GLY A 9 1.05 -8.53 3.52
C GLY A 9 0.38 -8.86 4.87
N LYS A 10 -0.65 -8.10 5.24
CA LYS A 10 -1.41 -8.28 6.50
C LYS A 10 -2.11 -9.64 6.58
N THR A 11 -2.69 -10.10 5.50
CA THR A 11 -3.51 -11.32 5.43
C THR A 11 -2.82 -12.47 4.73
N ASN A 12 -1.84 -12.19 3.89
CA ASN A 12 -1.08 -13.18 3.14
C ASN A 12 0.38 -12.77 3.09
N SER A 13 1.25 -13.74 3.27
CA SER A 13 2.69 -13.61 3.02
C SER A 13 3.04 -14.49 1.83
N LYS A 14 3.83 -13.94 0.91
CA LYS A 14 4.20 -14.64 -0.32
C LYS A 14 5.70 -14.57 -0.52
N LEU A 15 6.27 -15.62 -1.07
CA LEU A 15 7.62 -15.58 -1.66
C LEU A 15 7.47 -15.80 -3.15
N PHE A 16 8.03 -14.91 -3.94
CA PHE A 16 8.14 -15.03 -5.39
C PHE A 16 9.61 -15.18 -5.78
N VAL A 17 9.88 -15.97 -6.80
CA VAL A 17 11.19 -16.03 -7.45
C VAL A 17 11.07 -15.35 -8.80
N PHE A 18 11.80 -14.26 -9.00
CA PHE A 18 11.84 -13.52 -10.26
C PHE A 18 13.10 -13.83 -11.08
N GLY A 19 12.90 -14.04 -12.38
CA GLY A 19 13.95 -13.93 -13.39
C GLY A 19 14.21 -12.48 -13.76
N GLN A 20 15.35 -12.19 -14.37
CA GLN A 20 15.68 -10.85 -14.90
C GLN A 20 14.73 -10.41 -16.03
N ASP A 21 14.08 -11.36 -16.68
CA ASP A 21 13.04 -11.15 -17.71
C ASP A 21 11.65 -10.78 -17.14
N GLY A 22 11.56 -10.55 -15.83
CA GLY A 22 10.33 -10.18 -15.13
C GLY A 22 9.38 -11.35 -14.84
N ARG A 23 9.69 -12.55 -15.29
CA ARG A 23 8.84 -13.73 -15.07
C ARG A 23 8.92 -14.21 -13.63
N ILE A 24 7.77 -14.53 -13.08
CA ILE A 24 7.65 -15.28 -11.81
C ILE A 24 7.92 -16.76 -12.12
N LEU A 25 8.98 -17.30 -11.54
CA LEU A 25 9.46 -18.68 -11.73
C LEU A 25 8.92 -19.64 -10.68
N ASP A 26 8.61 -19.15 -9.50
CA ASP A 26 8.03 -19.91 -8.38
C ASP A 26 7.26 -18.97 -7.45
N GLU A 27 6.29 -19.53 -6.76
CA GLU A 27 5.48 -18.84 -5.75
C GLU A 27 5.23 -19.75 -4.56
N ARG A 28 5.34 -19.17 -3.35
CA ARG A 28 4.98 -19.81 -2.07
C ARG A 28 4.07 -18.88 -1.30
N ARG A 29 3.12 -19.44 -0.58
CA ARG A 29 2.17 -18.66 0.22
C ARG A 29 2.11 -19.15 1.65
N SER A 30 1.89 -18.21 2.56
CA SER A 30 1.57 -18.45 3.96
C SER A 30 0.57 -17.41 4.43
N LYS A 31 0.00 -17.63 5.60
CA LYS A 31 -0.83 -16.65 6.29
C LYS A 31 -0.14 -16.26 7.58
N PRO A 32 0.12 -14.97 7.82
CA PRO A 32 0.61 -14.52 9.12
C PRO A 32 -0.42 -14.87 10.20
N ASN A 33 0.06 -15.33 11.33
CA ASN A 33 -0.77 -15.63 12.50
C ASN A 33 -0.64 -14.48 13.51
N TRP A 34 -1.76 -14.03 14.03
CA TRP A 34 -1.83 -12.98 15.03
C TRP A 34 -2.40 -13.55 16.31
N THR A 35 -1.66 -13.40 17.40
CA THR A 35 -1.99 -13.98 18.71
C THR A 35 -2.20 -12.89 19.75
N ARG A 36 -2.82 -13.22 20.88
CA ARG A 36 -2.94 -12.31 22.01
C ARG A 36 -1.84 -12.59 23.03
N GLN A 37 -1.08 -11.53 23.38
CA GLN A 37 -0.04 -11.57 24.41
C GLN A 37 -0.07 -10.25 25.19
N ASP A 38 -0.17 -10.32 26.52
CA ASP A 38 -0.10 -9.17 27.44
C ASP A 38 -1.06 -8.00 27.08
N GLY A 39 -2.24 -8.36 26.59
CA GLY A 39 -3.26 -7.38 26.18
C GLY A 39 -3.15 -6.89 24.74
N PHE A 40 -2.06 -7.18 24.04
CA PHE A 40 -1.84 -6.82 22.64
C PHE A 40 -2.18 -7.95 21.67
N SER A 41 -2.61 -7.59 20.46
CA SER A 41 -2.55 -8.46 19.29
C SER A 41 -1.15 -8.35 18.69
N VAL A 42 -0.44 -9.45 18.57
CA VAL A 42 0.95 -9.48 18.12
C VAL A 42 1.16 -10.54 17.05
N LEU A 43 2.17 -10.33 16.20
CA LEU A 43 2.57 -11.28 15.19
C LEU A 43 3.23 -12.52 15.84
N ASP A 44 2.82 -13.70 15.41
CA ASP A 44 3.61 -14.93 15.62
C ASP A 44 4.84 -14.90 14.69
N GLU A 45 5.84 -14.12 15.12
CA GLU A 45 7.05 -13.84 14.34
C GLU A 45 7.84 -15.11 14.07
N ALA A 46 7.96 -15.99 15.07
CA ALA A 46 8.76 -17.21 14.95
C ALA A 46 8.19 -18.13 13.87
N ALA A 47 6.88 -18.37 13.86
CA ALA A 47 6.25 -19.22 12.85
C ALA A 47 6.40 -18.64 11.43
N LEU A 48 6.26 -17.30 11.28
CA LEU A 48 6.42 -16.65 10.00
C LEU A 48 7.88 -16.66 9.52
N HIS A 49 8.83 -16.49 10.44
CA HIS A 49 10.26 -16.57 10.16
C HIS A 49 10.68 -17.99 9.71
N ASP A 50 10.23 -19.01 10.40
CA ASP A 50 10.55 -20.41 10.06
C ASP A 50 10.01 -20.78 8.67
N TRP A 51 8.77 -20.37 8.36
CA TRP A 51 8.22 -20.52 7.02
C TRP A 51 9.07 -19.81 5.96
N ALA A 52 9.45 -18.56 6.23
CA ALA A 52 10.23 -17.76 5.29
C ALA A 52 11.62 -18.38 5.04
N LEU A 53 12.31 -18.85 6.09
CA LEU A 53 13.60 -19.53 5.96
C LEU A 53 13.48 -20.78 5.09
N GLY A 54 12.46 -21.60 5.29
CA GLY A 54 12.21 -22.78 4.47
C GLY A 54 11.94 -22.42 3.01
N ALA A 55 11.12 -21.38 2.76
CA ALA A 55 10.81 -20.92 1.42
C ALA A 55 12.05 -20.30 0.71
N ILE A 56 12.91 -19.58 1.43
CA ILE A 56 14.18 -19.04 0.91
C ILE A 56 15.12 -20.21 0.55
N ALA A 57 15.30 -21.20 1.43
CA ALA A 57 16.16 -22.34 1.18
C ALA A 57 15.73 -23.10 -0.08
N ASP A 58 14.44 -23.41 -0.21
CA ASP A 58 13.85 -24.03 -1.39
C ASP A 58 14.13 -23.20 -2.68
N ALA A 59 13.97 -21.86 -2.59
CA ALA A 59 14.22 -20.97 -3.72
C ALA A 59 15.71 -20.97 -4.13
N VAL A 60 16.62 -21.01 -3.17
CA VAL A 60 18.06 -21.11 -3.43
C VAL A 60 18.40 -22.44 -4.10
N ASP A 61 17.90 -23.55 -3.56
CA ASP A 61 18.25 -24.90 -4.04
C ASP A 61 17.64 -25.20 -5.42
N ARG A 62 16.38 -24.83 -5.62
CA ARG A 62 15.66 -25.13 -6.88
C ARG A 62 15.95 -24.14 -8.00
N HIS A 63 16.18 -22.88 -7.67
CA HIS A 63 16.28 -21.82 -8.66
C HIS A 63 17.64 -21.13 -8.70
N GLY A 64 18.51 -21.33 -7.72
CA GLY A 64 19.81 -20.66 -7.62
C GLY A 64 19.67 -19.16 -7.41
N VAL A 65 18.77 -18.76 -6.51
CA VAL A 65 18.54 -17.36 -6.14
C VAL A 65 19.82 -16.76 -5.55
N GLY A 66 20.18 -15.57 -5.96
CA GLY A 66 21.38 -14.86 -5.49
C GLY A 66 21.08 -13.60 -4.66
N GLY A 67 19.82 -13.24 -4.50
CA GLY A 67 19.38 -12.08 -3.69
C GLY A 67 18.01 -12.29 -3.07
N LEU A 68 17.82 -11.71 -1.88
CA LEU A 68 16.57 -11.65 -1.15
C LEU A 68 16.16 -10.20 -0.97
N MET A 69 14.97 -9.86 -1.42
CA MET A 69 14.33 -8.56 -1.24
C MET A 69 13.06 -8.73 -0.41
N VAL A 70 12.74 -7.75 0.44
CA VAL A 70 11.51 -7.74 1.23
C VAL A 70 10.63 -6.59 0.79
N SER A 71 9.37 -6.88 0.49
CA SER A 71 8.26 -5.93 0.43
C SER A 71 7.37 -6.16 1.64
N GLY A 72 6.80 -5.11 2.20
CA GLY A 72 5.91 -5.25 3.35
C GLY A 72 4.87 -4.15 3.44
N HIS A 73 3.73 -4.50 4.03
CA HIS A 73 2.68 -3.53 4.32
C HIS A 73 3.18 -2.42 5.25
N GLY A 74 2.61 -1.23 5.13
CA GLY A 74 2.86 -0.11 6.02
C GLY A 74 2.34 -0.31 7.45
N CYS A 75 2.40 0.73 8.26
CA CYS A 75 1.71 0.83 9.54
C CYS A 75 2.28 -0.01 10.69
N THR A 76 3.44 -0.64 10.54
CA THR A 76 4.03 -1.55 11.53
C THR A 76 5.51 -1.23 11.76
N PHE A 77 5.98 -1.40 12.98
CA PHE A 77 7.38 -1.20 13.39
C PHE A 77 7.84 -2.35 14.27
N ALA A 78 9.14 -2.47 14.42
CA ALA A 78 9.80 -3.39 15.34
C ALA A 78 10.84 -2.66 16.20
N LEU A 79 10.87 -2.98 17.48
CA LEU A 79 11.90 -2.58 18.40
C LEU A 79 12.89 -3.72 18.55
N VAL A 80 14.16 -3.47 18.26
CA VAL A 80 15.21 -4.49 18.34
C VAL A 80 16.41 -3.99 19.14
N ASP A 81 17.04 -4.91 19.84
CA ASP A 81 18.42 -4.75 20.28
C ASP A 81 19.39 -5.30 19.21
N ASP A 82 20.62 -5.62 19.56
CA ASP A 82 21.58 -6.14 18.61
C ASP A 82 21.31 -7.59 18.17
N ALA A 83 20.37 -8.31 18.82
CA ALA A 83 20.16 -9.74 18.65
C ALA A 83 18.70 -10.14 18.39
N ALA A 84 17.74 -9.42 18.98
CA ALA A 84 16.34 -9.85 19.03
C ALA A 84 15.35 -8.68 19.12
N LEU A 85 14.06 -9.01 19.03
CA LEU A 85 12.98 -8.08 19.39
C LEU A 85 13.01 -7.78 20.88
N THR A 86 12.89 -6.50 21.26
CA THR A 86 12.69 -6.07 22.65
C THR A 86 11.20 -6.06 23.04
N HIS A 87 10.33 -6.12 22.04
CA HIS A 87 8.89 -6.31 22.20
C HIS A 87 8.32 -7.04 20.98
N PRO A 88 7.32 -7.91 21.13
CA PRO A 88 6.62 -8.53 19.99
C PRO A 88 6.05 -7.49 19.01
N ILE A 89 6.03 -7.81 17.72
CA ILE A 89 5.52 -6.91 16.68
C ILE A 89 4.02 -6.74 16.83
N LEU A 90 3.58 -5.49 17.04
CA LEU A 90 2.17 -5.16 17.21
C LEU A 90 1.38 -5.31 15.90
N ASP A 91 0.19 -5.86 16.02
CA ASP A 91 -0.84 -5.76 14.99
C ASP A 91 -1.31 -4.31 14.88
N TYR A 92 -1.27 -3.73 13.70
CA TYR A 92 -1.76 -2.37 13.51
C TYR A 92 -3.30 -2.26 13.54
N GLU A 93 -4.04 -3.37 13.43
CA GLU A 93 -5.51 -3.39 13.49
C GLU A 93 -6.04 -3.39 14.94
N GLN A 94 -5.38 -2.70 15.83
CA GLN A 94 -5.84 -2.49 17.20
C GLN A 94 -5.79 -1.01 17.60
N GLU A 95 -6.79 -0.55 18.35
CA GLU A 95 -6.87 0.82 18.83
C GLU A 95 -6.26 0.92 20.24
N PRO A 96 -5.45 1.94 20.54
CA PRO A 96 -5.06 2.24 21.92
C PRO A 96 -6.30 2.47 22.80
N PRO A 97 -6.26 2.14 24.10
CA PRO A 97 -7.31 2.52 25.04
C PRO A 97 -7.65 4.01 24.96
N ALA A 98 -8.92 4.37 25.13
CA ALA A 98 -9.43 5.72 24.82
C ALA A 98 -8.72 6.85 25.59
N ASP A 99 -8.35 6.60 26.85
CA ASP A 99 -7.60 7.54 27.71
C ASP A 99 -6.16 7.73 27.20
N ILE A 100 -5.51 6.68 26.75
CA ILE A 100 -4.18 6.73 26.13
C ILE A 100 -4.26 7.38 24.75
N ALA A 101 -5.23 7.00 23.91
CA ALA A 101 -5.45 7.58 22.59
C ALA A 101 -5.58 9.11 22.66
N ALA A 102 -6.37 9.63 23.63
CA ALA A 102 -6.53 11.07 23.85
C ALA A 102 -5.22 11.77 24.27
N GLN A 103 -4.30 11.09 24.94
CA GLN A 103 -2.98 11.62 25.29
C GLN A 103 -2.04 11.64 24.07
N ILE A 104 -2.05 10.56 23.30
CA ILE A 104 -1.25 10.41 22.08
C ILE A 104 -1.64 11.47 21.06
N ASP A 105 -2.94 11.66 20.82
CA ASP A 105 -3.47 12.57 19.79
C ASP A 105 -3.09 14.05 20.03
N ARG A 106 -2.73 14.43 21.26
CA ARG A 106 -2.18 15.75 21.58
C ARG A 106 -0.69 15.91 21.25
N ARG A 107 -0.01 14.81 20.92
CA ARG A 107 1.44 14.75 20.68
C ARG A 107 1.78 14.59 19.20
N ILE A 108 0.81 14.21 18.37
CA ILE A 108 1.04 14.06 16.93
C ILE A 108 1.34 15.43 16.31
N PRO A 109 2.25 15.50 15.32
CA PRO A 109 2.57 16.73 14.62
C PRO A 109 1.37 17.29 13.85
N ASP A 110 1.41 18.59 13.57
CA ASP A 110 0.45 19.22 12.68
C ASP A 110 0.44 18.56 11.30
N PHE A 111 -0.74 18.52 10.67
CA PHE A 111 -0.90 17.96 9.33
C PHE A 111 0.03 18.63 8.31
N ALA A 112 0.22 19.96 8.39
CA ALA A 112 1.09 20.69 7.47
C ALA A 112 2.58 20.31 7.57
N GLU A 113 3.01 19.68 8.66
CA GLU A 113 4.37 19.16 8.82
C GLU A 113 4.55 17.80 8.16
N THR A 114 3.67 16.85 8.49
CA THR A 114 3.85 15.44 8.08
C THR A 114 2.93 15.02 6.95
N PHE A 115 1.92 15.81 6.62
CA PHE A 115 0.83 15.47 5.71
C PHE A 115 0.21 14.08 5.98
N SER A 116 0.24 13.69 7.25
CA SER A 116 -0.37 12.46 7.75
C SER A 116 -1.57 12.84 8.61
N PRO A 117 -2.82 12.61 8.16
CA PRO A 117 -3.98 12.85 9.01
C PRO A 117 -3.98 11.86 10.17
N ARG A 118 -4.73 12.19 11.23
CA ARG A 118 -4.99 11.20 12.28
C ARG A 118 -5.84 10.08 11.71
N LEU A 119 -5.27 8.91 11.61
CA LEU A 119 -5.94 7.69 11.14
C LEU A 119 -6.32 6.80 12.33
N PRO A 120 -7.38 5.98 12.20
CA PRO A 120 -7.75 5.03 13.25
C PRO A 120 -6.71 3.92 13.39
N LEU A 121 -6.84 3.13 14.45
CA LEU A 121 -5.99 1.98 14.71
C LEU A 121 -4.49 2.37 14.73
N GLY A 122 -3.63 1.51 14.23
CA GLY A 122 -2.21 1.75 14.03
C GLY A 122 -1.83 2.24 12.63
N PHE A 123 -2.76 2.74 11.83
CA PHE A 123 -2.46 3.21 10.48
C PHE A 123 -1.41 4.32 10.44
N ASN A 124 -1.28 5.11 11.51
CA ASN A 124 -0.08 5.90 11.77
C ASN A 124 0.75 5.18 12.83
N TYR A 125 1.74 4.40 12.44
CA TYR A 125 2.47 3.59 13.43
C TYR A 125 3.24 4.41 14.49
N GLY A 126 3.53 5.68 14.25
CA GLY A 126 4.02 6.60 15.28
C GLY A 126 3.06 6.73 16.47
N ARG A 127 1.73 6.62 16.23
CA ARG A 127 0.73 6.54 17.33
C ARG A 127 0.88 5.25 18.14
N HIS A 128 1.08 4.12 17.48
CA HIS A 128 1.35 2.85 18.15
C HIS A 128 2.68 2.87 18.90
N MET A 129 3.70 3.54 18.36
CA MET A 129 4.96 3.77 19.10
C MET A 129 4.72 4.56 20.38
N LEU A 130 3.94 5.64 20.32
CA LEU A 130 3.57 6.42 21.53
C LEU A 130 2.78 5.59 22.54
N TRP A 131 1.84 4.76 22.06
CA TRP A 131 1.08 3.85 22.90
C TRP A 131 1.99 2.84 23.60
N LEU A 132 2.81 2.12 22.84
CA LEU A 132 3.73 1.14 23.40
C LEU A 132 4.69 1.79 24.40
N LYS A 133 5.26 2.96 24.08
CA LYS A 133 6.14 3.69 25.00
C LYS A 133 5.45 4.09 26.32
N ALA A 134 4.14 4.38 26.28
CA ALA A 134 3.38 4.74 27.47
C ALA A 134 3.12 3.56 28.41
N VAL A 135 2.99 2.34 27.87
CA VAL A 135 2.62 1.15 28.65
C VAL A 135 3.77 0.19 28.88
N GLU A 136 4.75 0.15 27.96
CA GLU A 136 5.94 -0.70 27.98
C GLU A 136 7.23 0.12 27.74
N PRO A 137 7.56 1.10 28.59
CA PRO A 137 8.71 2.00 28.38
C PRO A 137 10.04 1.25 28.35
N ASP A 138 10.15 0.13 29.06
CA ASP A 138 11.36 -0.68 29.12
C ASP A 138 11.70 -1.30 27.75
N ALA A 139 10.70 -1.61 26.92
CA ALA A 139 10.89 -2.10 25.56
C ALA A 139 11.65 -1.08 24.69
N PHE A 140 11.31 0.21 24.83
CA PHE A 140 12.03 1.30 24.13
C PHE A 140 13.42 1.54 24.72
N THR A 141 13.57 1.43 26.04
CA THR A 141 14.89 1.61 26.69
C THR A 141 15.86 0.49 26.29
N ALA A 142 15.38 -0.72 26.12
CA ALA A 142 16.18 -1.87 25.70
C ALA A 142 16.52 -1.84 24.19
N ALA A 143 15.69 -1.18 23.38
CA ALA A 143 15.91 -1.16 21.92
C ALA A 143 17.09 -0.27 21.53
N THR A 144 17.99 -0.80 20.71
CA THR A 144 19.04 -0.04 20.04
C THR A 144 18.57 0.55 18.72
N SER A 145 17.54 -0.06 18.10
CA SER A 145 17.01 0.36 16.79
C SER A 145 15.50 0.21 16.70
N ILE A 146 14.88 1.18 16.02
CA ILE A 146 13.47 1.18 15.60
C ILE A 146 13.46 0.92 14.09
N LEU A 147 12.91 -0.22 13.67
CA LEU A 147 12.89 -0.65 12.28
C LEU A 147 11.46 -0.60 11.72
N GLY A 148 11.32 -0.18 10.46
CA GLY A 148 10.10 -0.44 9.69
C GLY A 148 9.93 -1.95 9.44
N TYR A 149 8.73 -2.39 9.16
CA TYR A 149 8.41 -3.82 9.01
C TYR A 149 9.26 -4.55 7.95
N PRO A 150 9.41 -4.04 6.70
CA PRO A 150 10.32 -4.67 5.74
C PRO A 150 11.78 -4.59 6.15
N GLN A 151 12.20 -3.52 6.86
CA GLN A 151 13.59 -3.37 7.36
C GLN A 151 13.89 -4.37 8.47
N TYR A 152 12.91 -4.63 9.34
CA TYR A 152 13.00 -5.68 10.35
C TYR A 152 13.27 -7.05 9.72
N TRP A 153 12.49 -7.43 8.71
CA TRP A 153 12.66 -8.71 8.05
C TRP A 153 14.00 -8.80 7.30
N SER A 154 14.42 -7.73 6.62
CA SER A 154 15.75 -7.70 6.00
C SER A 154 16.88 -7.86 7.02
N TRP A 155 16.75 -7.21 8.18
CA TRP A 155 17.69 -7.37 9.31
C TRP A 155 17.63 -8.80 9.88
N ARG A 156 16.46 -9.34 10.07
CA ARG A 156 16.22 -10.68 10.61
C ARG A 156 16.82 -11.79 9.74
N PHE A 157 16.94 -11.53 8.44
CA PHE A 157 17.59 -12.44 7.47
C PHE A 157 19.09 -12.10 7.25
N GLY A 158 19.74 -11.36 8.13
CA GLY A 158 21.18 -11.12 8.11
C GLY A 158 21.64 -9.81 7.50
N GLY A 159 20.72 -8.90 7.19
CA GLY A 159 21.06 -7.51 6.86
C GLY A 159 21.44 -6.70 8.09
N ARG A 160 22.15 -5.61 7.90
CA ARG A 160 22.38 -4.63 8.98
C ARG A 160 21.12 -3.81 9.22
N ALA A 161 20.94 -3.27 10.43
CA ALA A 161 19.84 -2.36 10.76
C ALA A 161 19.98 -1.05 9.96
N VAL A 162 18.96 -0.73 9.16
CA VAL A 162 18.87 0.51 8.35
C VAL A 162 17.42 1.00 8.30
N SER A 163 17.25 2.29 8.02
CA SER A 163 15.95 2.89 7.68
C SER A 163 15.77 2.96 6.17
N GLU A 164 14.51 3.05 5.73
CA GLU A 164 14.15 3.28 4.33
C GLU A 164 13.08 4.37 4.26
N VAL A 165 13.27 5.33 3.36
CA VAL A 165 12.51 6.57 3.36
C VAL A 165 11.06 6.39 2.94
N SER A 166 10.78 5.49 2.00
CA SER A 166 9.40 5.29 1.52
C SER A 166 8.53 4.60 2.57
N TYR A 167 9.13 3.75 3.40
CA TYR A 167 8.44 3.15 4.53
C TYR A 167 8.20 4.16 5.65
N LEU A 168 9.23 4.89 6.03
CA LEU A 168 9.13 5.91 7.09
C LEU A 168 8.15 7.03 6.71
N GLY A 169 8.14 7.43 5.43
CA GLY A 169 7.27 8.47 4.90
C GLY A 169 5.83 8.02 4.60
N CYS A 170 5.48 6.75 4.84
CA CYS A 170 4.12 6.23 4.64
C CYS A 170 3.21 6.62 5.82
N HIS A 171 2.67 7.84 5.79
CA HIS A 171 1.71 8.41 6.77
C HIS A 171 1.99 8.03 8.24
N SER A 172 3.24 7.96 8.64
CA SER A 172 3.66 7.44 9.95
C SER A 172 3.58 8.45 11.10
N HIS A 173 3.49 9.74 10.84
CA HIS A 173 3.79 10.89 11.71
C HIS A 173 5.29 11.07 12.04
N LEU A 174 6.19 10.25 11.50
CA LEU A 174 7.62 10.29 11.83
C LEU A 174 8.46 11.05 10.80
N TRP A 175 7.89 11.43 9.65
CA TRP A 175 8.59 12.06 8.54
C TRP A 175 7.95 13.37 8.13
N ALA A 176 8.77 14.37 7.85
CA ALA A 176 8.37 15.68 7.32
C ALA A 176 8.76 15.76 5.82
N PRO A 177 7.85 15.46 4.87
CA PRO A 177 8.19 15.30 3.45
C PRO A 177 8.77 16.56 2.80
N ARG A 178 8.35 17.77 3.22
CA ARG A 178 8.90 19.04 2.70
C ARG A 178 10.34 19.26 3.14
N LEU A 179 10.69 18.84 4.35
CA LEU A 179 12.03 18.99 4.93
C LEU A 179 12.95 17.86 4.53
N ARG A 180 12.40 16.71 4.10
CA ARG A 180 13.13 15.45 3.89
C ARG A 180 13.92 15.04 5.12
N ASP A 181 13.31 15.17 6.29
CA ASP A 181 13.90 14.82 7.59
C ASP A 181 12.81 14.23 8.50
N PHE A 182 13.23 13.73 9.65
CA PHE A 182 12.34 13.30 10.69
C PHE A 182 11.41 14.44 11.13
N SER A 183 10.20 14.08 11.56
CA SER A 183 9.24 15.03 12.11
C SER A 183 9.65 15.47 13.52
N SER A 184 9.04 16.56 13.99
CA SER A 184 9.17 17.06 15.35
C SER A 184 8.82 16.02 16.42
N LEU A 185 7.96 15.04 16.11
CA LEU A 185 7.63 13.93 17.01
C LEU A 185 8.85 13.08 17.35
N VAL A 186 9.68 12.76 16.36
CA VAL A 186 10.88 11.93 16.56
C VAL A 186 11.85 12.60 17.52
N ASP A 187 12.02 13.92 17.40
CA ASP A 187 12.91 14.71 18.27
C ASP A 187 12.31 14.87 19.67
N ALA A 188 11.00 15.16 19.77
CA ALA A 188 10.31 15.32 21.05
C ALA A 188 10.32 14.03 21.89
N GLU A 189 10.30 12.87 21.23
CA GLU A 189 10.35 11.57 21.89
C GLU A 189 11.75 11.06 22.17
N GLY A 190 12.79 11.72 21.62
CA GLY A 190 14.18 11.30 21.72
C GLY A 190 14.54 10.07 20.86
N TRP A 191 13.72 9.76 19.86
CA TRP A 191 13.89 8.54 19.04
C TRP A 191 14.97 8.66 17.96
N ARG A 192 15.44 9.87 17.65
CA ARG A 192 16.42 10.08 16.55
C ARG A 192 17.66 9.20 16.69
N GLY A 193 18.16 8.97 17.91
CA GLY A 193 19.29 8.10 18.19
C GLY A 193 19.03 6.60 17.97
N GLN A 194 17.76 6.20 17.97
CA GLN A 194 17.32 4.82 17.73
C GLN A 194 16.85 4.59 16.29
N MET A 195 16.75 5.66 15.47
CA MET A 195 16.49 5.53 14.03
C MET A 195 17.80 5.21 13.32
N PRO A 196 17.95 4.03 12.70
CA PRO A 196 19.15 3.69 11.98
C PRO A 196 19.39 4.61 10.77
N SER A 197 20.63 4.62 10.28
CA SER A 197 21.00 5.36 9.07
C SER A 197 20.18 4.90 7.87
N PHE A 198 19.83 5.84 6.97
CA PHE A 198 19.10 5.51 5.75
C PHE A 198 19.96 4.70 4.78
N ALA A 199 19.31 3.73 4.15
CA ALA A 199 19.80 3.07 2.94
C ALA A 199 18.69 3.09 1.89
N ARG A 200 19.04 3.17 0.61
CA ARG A 200 18.07 3.14 -0.48
C ARG A 200 17.32 1.79 -0.47
N ALA A 201 16.05 1.81 -0.87
CA ALA A 201 15.32 0.60 -1.17
C ALA A 201 16.09 -0.26 -2.18
N GLY A 202 16.16 -1.56 -1.94
CA GLY A 202 16.93 -2.48 -2.78
C GLY A 202 18.44 -2.48 -2.57
N ALA A 203 19.04 -1.53 -1.85
CA ALA A 203 20.49 -1.54 -1.58
C ALA A 203 20.90 -2.83 -0.86
N VAL A 204 22.03 -3.42 -1.24
CA VAL A 204 22.60 -4.57 -0.53
C VAL A 204 23.08 -4.14 0.85
N ILE A 205 22.51 -4.73 1.90
CA ILE A 205 22.79 -4.38 3.31
C ILE A 205 23.37 -5.53 4.11
N GLY A 206 23.55 -6.69 3.49
CA GLY A 206 24.11 -7.87 4.13
C GLY A 206 24.20 -9.05 3.18
N GLU A 207 24.64 -10.17 3.73
CA GLU A 207 24.72 -11.46 3.05
C GLU A 207 24.33 -12.57 4.02
N GLN A 208 23.60 -13.54 3.56
CA GLN A 208 23.25 -14.75 4.30
C GLN A 208 23.60 -15.99 3.47
N ARG A 209 23.95 -17.10 4.15
CA ARG A 209 24.07 -18.40 3.50
C ARG A 209 22.78 -19.20 3.66
N SER A 210 22.28 -19.71 2.55
CA SER A 210 21.00 -20.43 2.54
C SER A 210 21.01 -21.63 1.58
N GLY A 211 20.06 -22.53 1.75
CA GLY A 211 19.96 -23.79 1.02
C GLY A 211 20.92 -24.86 1.52
N GLU A 212 20.78 -26.10 1.03
CA GLU A 212 21.60 -27.24 1.43
C GLU A 212 23.11 -27.02 1.15
N ALA A 213 23.45 -26.35 0.05
CA ALA A 213 24.82 -26.02 -0.32
C ALA A 213 25.36 -24.77 0.39
N ALA A 214 24.62 -24.17 1.34
CA ALA A 214 24.98 -22.95 2.05
C ALA A 214 25.46 -21.82 1.11
N ARG A 215 24.73 -21.57 0.03
CA ARG A 215 25.09 -20.57 -0.99
C ARG A 215 24.91 -19.15 -0.44
N PRO A 216 25.82 -18.21 -0.74
CA PRO A 216 25.65 -16.82 -0.37
C PRO A 216 24.52 -16.17 -1.17
N ILE A 217 23.63 -15.45 -0.49
CA ILE A 217 22.60 -14.62 -1.07
C ILE A 217 22.73 -13.19 -0.52
N ALA A 218 22.64 -12.20 -1.39
CA ALA A 218 22.64 -10.79 -0.98
C ALA A 218 21.31 -10.47 -0.27
N ILE A 219 21.36 -9.78 0.85
CA ILE A 219 20.18 -9.26 1.53
C ILE A 219 20.00 -7.80 1.14
N HIS A 220 18.87 -7.49 0.52
CA HIS A 220 18.52 -6.14 0.09
C HIS A 220 17.70 -5.42 1.15
N ASN A 221 17.88 -4.08 1.26
CA ASN A 221 17.01 -3.25 2.09
C ASN A 221 15.58 -3.30 1.55
N GLY A 222 14.62 -3.60 2.43
CA GLY A 222 13.23 -3.73 2.08
C GLY A 222 12.55 -2.43 1.66
N VAL A 223 11.30 -2.53 1.22
CA VAL A 223 10.51 -1.40 0.69
C VAL A 223 9.04 -1.51 1.14
N HIS A 224 8.35 -0.37 1.25
CA HIS A 224 6.89 -0.32 1.42
C HIS A 224 6.19 -0.81 0.14
N ASP A 225 5.20 -1.71 0.27
CA ASP A 225 4.52 -2.39 -0.82
C ASP A 225 3.92 -1.45 -1.87
N SER A 226 3.16 -0.44 -1.45
CA SER A 226 2.52 0.52 -2.36
C SER A 226 3.54 1.39 -3.11
N ASN A 227 4.68 1.71 -2.48
CA ASN A 227 5.75 2.45 -3.12
C ASN A 227 6.58 1.57 -4.06
N ALA A 228 6.72 0.29 -3.76
CA ALA A 228 7.28 -0.67 -4.72
C ALA A 228 6.41 -0.76 -5.97
N ALA A 229 5.08 -0.87 -5.83
CA ALA A 229 4.16 -0.87 -6.96
C ALA A 229 4.25 0.41 -7.80
N LEU A 230 4.34 1.59 -7.15
CA LEU A 230 4.55 2.86 -7.84
C LEU A 230 5.87 2.87 -8.61
N HIS A 231 6.96 2.37 -8.00
CA HIS A 231 8.28 2.28 -8.64
C HIS A 231 8.25 1.41 -9.91
N ALA A 232 7.52 0.29 -9.88
CA ALA A 232 7.38 -0.59 -11.05
C ALA A 232 6.88 0.15 -12.29
N TYR A 233 6.00 1.13 -12.14
CA TYR A 233 5.48 1.94 -13.24
C TYR A 233 6.37 3.13 -13.57
N ARG A 234 6.89 3.86 -12.58
CA ARG A 234 7.74 5.05 -12.81
C ARG A 234 9.03 4.73 -13.57
N ARG A 235 9.64 3.58 -13.29
CA ARG A 235 10.86 3.14 -13.98
C ARG A 235 10.68 2.89 -15.49
N GLN A 236 9.45 2.71 -15.95
CA GLN A 236 9.16 2.48 -17.37
C GLN A 236 9.20 3.77 -18.23
N GLN A 237 9.52 4.91 -17.62
CA GLN A 237 9.70 6.21 -18.30
C GLN A 237 8.49 6.66 -19.13
N LEU A 238 7.29 6.35 -18.66
CA LEU A 238 6.02 6.75 -19.30
C LEU A 238 5.70 8.24 -19.14
N GLY A 239 6.63 9.03 -18.57
CA GLY A 239 6.41 10.43 -18.20
C GLY A 239 5.65 10.55 -16.87
N PRO A 240 5.06 11.75 -16.60
CA PRO A 240 4.21 11.96 -15.44
C PRO A 240 3.03 10.98 -15.42
N LEU A 241 2.75 10.39 -14.27
CA LEU A 241 1.70 9.37 -14.15
C LEU A 241 0.99 9.44 -12.79
N THR A 242 -0.26 9.02 -12.79
CA THR A 242 -1.06 8.74 -11.59
C THR A 242 -1.31 7.23 -11.53
N VAL A 243 -1.17 6.63 -10.37
CA VAL A 243 -1.48 5.21 -10.16
C VAL A 243 -2.76 5.10 -9.33
N VAL A 244 -3.70 4.30 -9.80
CA VAL A 244 -4.91 3.88 -9.08
C VAL A 244 -4.75 2.41 -8.74
N SER A 245 -4.34 2.13 -7.52
CA SER A 245 -4.22 0.77 -6.99
C SER A 245 -5.54 0.35 -6.36
N THR A 246 -6.07 -0.82 -6.77
CA THR A 246 -7.39 -1.30 -6.34
C THR A 246 -7.30 -2.64 -5.62
N GLY A 247 -7.73 -2.64 -4.37
CA GLY A 247 -7.80 -3.81 -3.51
C GLY A 247 -8.88 -3.60 -2.45
N THR A 248 -8.66 -4.00 -1.22
CA THR A 248 -9.53 -3.63 -0.07
C THR A 248 -9.65 -2.11 0.03
N TRP A 249 -8.55 -1.41 -0.14
CA TRP A 249 -8.48 0.03 -0.36
C TRP A 249 -8.36 0.32 -1.86
N VAL A 250 -8.93 1.42 -2.30
CA VAL A 250 -8.55 2.11 -3.53
C VAL A 250 -7.65 3.26 -3.12
N VAL A 251 -6.44 3.30 -3.68
CA VAL A 251 -5.40 4.29 -3.37
C VAL A 251 -5.00 4.98 -4.68
N VAL A 252 -5.20 6.29 -4.75
CA VAL A 252 -4.81 7.11 -5.89
C VAL A 252 -3.56 7.89 -5.53
N LEU A 253 -2.47 7.64 -6.24
CA LEU A 253 -1.13 8.19 -6.02
C LEU A 253 -0.80 9.15 -7.19
N ASN A 254 -0.67 10.45 -6.92
CA ASN A 254 -0.26 11.43 -7.93
C ASN A 254 0.96 12.23 -7.47
N PRO A 255 2.19 11.87 -7.88
CA PRO A 255 3.40 12.60 -7.50
C PRO A 255 3.43 14.07 -7.92
N ASP A 256 2.64 14.46 -8.94
CA ASP A 256 2.61 15.82 -9.48
C ASP A 256 1.55 16.73 -8.79
N CYS A 257 0.78 16.18 -7.86
CA CYS A 257 -0.22 16.97 -7.12
C CYS A 257 0.48 17.96 -6.16
N PRO A 258 0.08 19.24 -6.14
CA PRO A 258 0.59 20.18 -5.15
C PRO A 258 0.23 19.78 -3.71
N LEU A 259 1.18 19.91 -2.77
CA LEU A 259 0.93 19.55 -1.37
C LEU A 259 -0.10 20.49 -0.69
N ASP A 260 -0.24 21.71 -1.18
CA ASP A 260 -1.09 22.73 -0.56
C ASP A 260 -2.60 22.52 -0.81
N VAL A 261 -2.96 21.59 -1.72
CA VAL A 261 -4.36 21.24 -1.99
C VAL A 261 -4.86 20.07 -1.15
N LEU A 262 -3.98 19.44 -0.37
CA LEU A 262 -4.33 18.26 0.41
C LEU A 262 -5.25 18.62 1.58
N ASP A 263 -6.37 17.94 1.66
CA ASP A 263 -7.39 18.06 2.70
C ASP A 263 -7.41 16.79 3.57
N ARG A 264 -6.96 16.93 4.82
CA ARG A 264 -6.91 15.82 5.78
C ARG A 264 -8.29 15.20 6.06
N ASP A 265 -9.36 15.99 5.94
CA ASP A 265 -10.72 15.53 6.24
C ASP A 265 -11.32 14.71 5.09
N ARG A 266 -10.60 14.64 3.94
CA ARG A 266 -10.95 13.85 2.76
C ARG A 266 -10.04 12.64 2.54
N ASP A 267 -9.39 12.15 3.59
CA ASP A 267 -8.41 11.05 3.51
C ASP A 267 -7.27 11.31 2.49
N MET A 268 -6.91 12.61 2.32
CA MET A 268 -5.74 13.00 1.55
C MET A 268 -4.52 13.06 2.47
N LEU A 269 -3.41 12.51 1.99
CA LEU A 269 -2.16 12.38 2.74
C LEU A 269 -0.96 12.36 1.80
N VAL A 270 0.25 12.30 2.35
CA VAL A 270 1.48 12.11 1.57
C VAL A 270 2.10 10.77 1.93
N ASN A 271 2.37 9.98 0.90
CA ASN A 271 3.38 8.94 0.90
C ASN A 271 4.72 9.53 0.40
N VAL A 272 5.80 8.77 0.53
CA VAL A 272 7.12 9.16 0.02
C VAL A 272 7.61 8.05 -0.89
N ASP A 273 8.08 8.39 -2.09
CA ASP A 273 8.63 7.41 -3.01
C ASP A 273 10.03 6.91 -2.58
N VAL A 274 10.53 5.91 -3.28
CA VAL A 274 11.83 5.28 -2.96
C VAL A 274 13.04 6.22 -3.10
N ASP A 275 12.88 7.37 -3.75
CA ASP A 275 13.89 8.42 -3.90
C ASP A 275 13.70 9.59 -2.90
N GLY A 276 12.71 9.48 -2.00
CA GLY A 276 12.40 10.49 -0.99
C GLY A 276 11.53 11.65 -1.48
N GLY A 277 10.95 11.53 -2.66
CA GLY A 277 9.98 12.50 -3.19
C GLY A 277 8.61 12.35 -2.56
N PRO A 278 7.89 13.44 -2.23
CA PRO A 278 6.53 13.34 -1.72
C PRO A 278 5.58 12.80 -2.80
N VAL A 279 4.67 11.93 -2.39
CA VAL A 279 3.62 11.34 -3.25
C VAL A 279 2.26 11.63 -2.64
N PRO A 280 1.62 12.74 -3.01
CA PRO A 280 0.23 13.02 -2.67
C PRO A 280 -0.67 11.84 -3.00
N THR A 281 -1.52 11.51 -2.05
CA THR A 281 -2.32 10.28 -2.08
C THR A 281 -3.71 10.59 -1.55
N ILE A 282 -4.74 10.04 -2.18
CA ILE A 282 -6.11 10.01 -1.68
C ILE A 282 -6.60 8.57 -1.72
N ARG A 283 -7.40 8.18 -0.73
CA ARG A 283 -7.82 6.79 -0.61
C ARG A 283 -9.25 6.64 -0.07
N PHE A 284 -9.84 5.49 -0.32
CA PHE A 284 -11.12 5.07 0.28
C PHE A 284 -11.21 3.54 0.28
N MET A 285 -12.12 2.98 1.07
CA MET A 285 -12.25 1.52 1.20
C MET A 285 -13.02 0.89 0.04
N GLY A 286 -12.62 1.20 -1.21
CA GLY A 286 -13.37 0.88 -2.41
C GLY A 286 -13.70 -0.59 -2.61
N GLY A 287 -12.81 -1.53 -2.27
CA GLY A 287 -13.10 -2.96 -2.33
C GLY A 287 -14.13 -3.41 -1.30
N ARG A 288 -14.11 -2.84 -0.09
CA ARG A 288 -15.12 -3.11 0.95
C ARG A 288 -16.47 -2.53 0.55
N GLU A 289 -16.49 -1.30 0.04
CA GLU A 289 -17.71 -0.65 -0.44
C GLU A 289 -18.30 -1.40 -1.64
N PHE A 290 -17.44 -1.83 -2.59
CA PHE A 290 -17.85 -2.70 -3.68
C PHE A 290 -18.52 -3.99 -3.16
N ALA A 291 -17.90 -4.68 -2.20
CA ALA A 291 -18.46 -5.90 -1.62
C ALA A 291 -19.81 -5.65 -0.94
N THR A 292 -19.92 -4.55 -0.20
CA THR A 292 -21.18 -4.16 0.46
C THR A 292 -22.30 -3.87 -0.54
N ILE A 293 -22.04 -3.07 -1.57
CA ILE A 293 -23.02 -2.68 -2.59
C ILE A 293 -23.42 -3.86 -3.47
N SER A 294 -22.44 -4.70 -3.86
CA SER A 294 -22.65 -5.85 -4.74
C SER A 294 -23.24 -7.09 -4.04
N GLY A 295 -23.34 -7.07 -2.70
CA GLY A 295 -23.72 -8.27 -1.93
C GLY A 295 -22.68 -9.39 -2.00
N ASN A 296 -21.39 -9.05 -2.04
CA ASN A 296 -20.25 -9.98 -2.21
C ASN A 296 -20.29 -10.78 -3.51
N TRP A 297 -20.70 -10.15 -4.60
CA TRP A 297 -20.74 -10.76 -5.94
C TRP A 297 -19.37 -11.31 -6.36
N GLN A 298 -19.37 -12.54 -6.89
CA GLN A 298 -18.14 -13.23 -7.32
C GLN A 298 -18.12 -13.49 -8.84
N GLY A 299 -19.20 -13.16 -9.56
CA GLY A 299 -19.27 -13.36 -11.01
C GLY A 299 -18.60 -12.24 -11.81
N ALA A 300 -18.41 -12.47 -13.10
CA ALA A 300 -18.01 -11.41 -14.03
C ALA A 300 -19.12 -10.36 -14.15
N ILE A 301 -18.73 -9.11 -14.39
CA ILE A 301 -19.63 -7.99 -14.66
C ILE A 301 -19.61 -7.74 -16.16
N SER A 302 -20.80 -7.81 -16.81
CA SER A 302 -20.90 -7.58 -18.24
C SER A 302 -21.03 -6.08 -18.57
N PRO A 303 -20.52 -5.60 -19.71
CA PRO A 303 -20.83 -4.24 -20.17
C PRO A 303 -22.33 -3.99 -20.34
N GLY A 304 -23.10 -5.02 -20.66
CA GLY A 304 -24.56 -4.94 -20.79
C GLY A 304 -25.25 -4.63 -19.48
N SER A 305 -24.83 -5.26 -18.37
CA SER A 305 -25.38 -4.97 -17.04
C SER A 305 -25.02 -3.56 -16.56
N VAL A 306 -23.84 -3.05 -16.92
CA VAL A 306 -23.46 -1.65 -16.65
C VAL A 306 -24.37 -0.68 -17.40
N GLN A 307 -24.63 -0.90 -18.71
CA GLN A 307 -25.53 -0.07 -19.50
C GLN A 307 -26.96 -0.08 -18.93
N GLN A 308 -27.46 -1.24 -18.52
CA GLN A 308 -28.79 -1.35 -17.90
C GLN A 308 -28.92 -0.51 -16.62
N VAL A 309 -27.87 -0.46 -15.79
CA VAL A 309 -27.86 0.35 -14.56
C VAL A 309 -27.86 1.85 -14.90
N ILE A 310 -27.08 2.26 -15.91
CA ILE A 310 -27.07 3.65 -16.38
C ILE A 310 -28.46 4.05 -16.91
N ASP A 311 -29.06 3.23 -17.78
CA ASP A 311 -30.37 3.49 -18.40
C ASP A 311 -31.50 3.55 -17.35
N ALA A 312 -31.43 2.72 -16.31
CA ALA A 312 -32.39 2.70 -15.23
C ALA A 312 -32.20 3.86 -14.22
N GLY A 313 -31.05 4.55 -14.25
CA GLY A 313 -30.72 5.62 -13.30
C GLY A 313 -30.56 5.15 -11.85
N VAL A 314 -30.35 3.84 -11.63
CA VAL A 314 -30.07 3.28 -10.30
C VAL A 314 -28.62 3.58 -9.92
N MET A 315 -28.40 4.16 -8.73
CA MET A 315 -27.05 4.56 -8.32
C MET A 315 -26.80 4.40 -6.82
N ALA A 316 -25.56 4.13 -6.48
CA ALA A 316 -25.07 4.15 -5.11
C ALA A 316 -24.43 5.51 -4.80
N LEU A 317 -24.81 6.11 -3.69
CA LEU A 317 -24.25 7.35 -3.16
C LEU A 317 -23.35 7.05 -1.95
N PRO A 318 -22.20 7.75 -1.78
CA PRO A 318 -21.24 7.47 -0.70
C PRO A 318 -21.75 7.83 0.69
N SER A 319 -21.18 7.24 1.76
CA SER A 319 -20.12 6.24 1.82
C SER A 319 -20.65 4.96 2.46
N PHE A 320 -20.22 3.79 1.96
CA PHE A 320 -20.59 2.49 2.51
C PHE A 320 -19.52 1.93 3.47
N ALA A 321 -18.42 2.67 3.66
CA ALA A 321 -17.38 2.38 4.64
C ALA A 321 -16.88 3.67 5.29
N PRO A 322 -16.27 3.61 6.48
CA PRO A 322 -15.69 4.78 7.14
C PRO A 322 -14.51 5.37 6.35
N GLY A 323 -14.33 6.68 6.43
CA GLY A 323 -13.24 7.41 5.77
C GLY A 323 -13.52 7.74 4.30
N GLY A 324 -12.47 8.14 3.58
CA GLY A 324 -12.55 8.50 2.18
C GLY A 324 -12.89 9.97 1.90
N PRO A 325 -13.05 10.34 0.62
CA PRO A 325 -13.17 11.74 0.19
C PRO A 325 -14.53 12.40 0.51
N MET A 326 -15.47 11.64 1.06
CA MET A 326 -16.84 12.10 1.35
C MET A 326 -17.17 11.99 2.85
N PRO A 327 -16.55 12.81 3.71
CA PRO A 327 -16.71 12.71 5.16
C PRO A 327 -18.16 12.97 5.59
N GLY A 328 -18.62 12.23 6.61
CA GLY A 328 -19.93 12.44 7.25
C GLY A 328 -21.15 11.99 6.46
N ARG A 329 -20.96 11.32 5.32
CA ARG A 329 -22.06 10.75 4.53
C ARG A 329 -22.30 9.27 4.87
N GLY A 330 -23.54 8.84 4.80
CA GLY A 330 -23.96 7.45 4.88
C GLY A 330 -24.31 6.90 3.49
N GLY A 331 -23.95 5.64 3.22
CA GLY A 331 -24.25 4.99 1.93
C GLY A 331 -25.74 4.82 1.66
N GLU A 332 -26.18 5.17 0.46
CA GLU A 332 -27.56 5.06 0.02
C GLU A 332 -27.64 4.55 -1.41
N ILE A 333 -28.66 3.72 -1.71
CA ILE A 333 -28.99 3.31 -3.08
C ILE A 333 -30.27 4.01 -3.48
N ILE A 334 -30.24 4.71 -4.61
CA ILE A 334 -31.40 5.45 -5.15
C ILE A 334 -31.76 4.95 -6.55
N GLY A 335 -32.97 5.28 -7.02
CA GLY A 335 -33.43 4.96 -8.37
C GLY A 335 -34.07 3.58 -8.55
N GLY A 336 -34.13 2.76 -7.50
CA GLY A 336 -34.79 1.45 -7.56
C GLY A 336 -34.02 0.32 -6.88
N THR A 337 -34.52 -0.91 -7.04
CA THR A 337 -33.87 -2.12 -6.48
C THR A 337 -33.22 -2.91 -7.62
N PRO A 338 -31.89 -2.99 -7.68
CA PRO A 338 -31.17 -3.72 -8.72
C PRO A 338 -31.30 -5.24 -8.50
N THR A 339 -31.21 -6.03 -9.58
CA THR A 339 -30.92 -7.47 -9.51
C THR A 339 -29.48 -7.69 -8.97
N ALA A 340 -29.13 -8.93 -8.64
CA ALA A 340 -27.78 -9.20 -8.12
C ALA A 340 -26.66 -8.79 -9.10
N GLU A 341 -26.80 -9.08 -10.41
CA GLU A 341 -25.82 -8.67 -11.43
C GLU A 341 -25.80 -7.15 -11.63
N GLN A 342 -26.97 -6.50 -11.64
CA GLN A 342 -27.08 -5.04 -11.70
C GLN A 342 -26.48 -4.39 -10.43
N GLY A 343 -26.62 -5.02 -9.26
CA GLY A 343 -25.97 -4.59 -8.02
C GLY A 343 -24.46 -4.58 -8.14
N ALA A 344 -23.87 -5.61 -8.75
CA ALA A 344 -22.44 -5.65 -9.02
C ALA A 344 -22.00 -4.59 -10.04
N ALA A 345 -22.77 -4.40 -11.12
CA ALA A 345 -22.51 -3.35 -12.11
C ALA A 345 -22.62 -1.94 -11.50
N MET A 346 -23.61 -1.71 -10.64
CA MET A 346 -23.76 -0.46 -9.88
C MET A 346 -22.58 -0.24 -8.92
N ALA A 347 -22.10 -1.29 -8.24
CA ALA A 347 -20.93 -1.21 -7.38
C ALA A 347 -19.65 -0.81 -8.16
N LEU A 348 -19.48 -1.35 -9.37
CA LEU A 348 -18.37 -0.99 -10.24
C LEU A 348 -18.46 0.47 -10.74
N LEU A 349 -19.66 0.91 -11.15
CA LEU A 349 -19.93 2.32 -11.49
C LEU A 349 -19.64 3.25 -10.31
N TYR A 350 -20.09 2.86 -9.11
CA TYR A 350 -19.78 3.60 -7.88
C TYR A 350 -18.27 3.78 -7.68
N VAL A 351 -17.49 2.69 -7.77
CA VAL A 351 -16.03 2.77 -7.65
C VAL A 351 -15.44 3.67 -8.73
N ALA A 352 -15.91 3.56 -9.99
CA ALA A 352 -15.44 4.42 -11.08
C ALA A 352 -15.73 5.91 -10.80
N LEU A 353 -16.93 6.25 -10.30
CA LEU A 353 -17.31 7.63 -9.96
C LEU A 353 -16.50 8.17 -8.77
N MET A 354 -16.27 7.34 -7.75
CA MET A 354 -15.41 7.70 -6.62
C MET A 354 -13.98 7.95 -7.05
N VAL A 355 -13.42 7.11 -7.93
CA VAL A 355 -12.07 7.31 -8.50
C VAL A 355 -12.02 8.58 -9.35
N ASP A 356 -13.02 8.81 -10.23
CA ASP A 356 -13.14 10.04 -11.03
C ASP A 356 -13.13 11.29 -10.13
N PHE A 357 -13.86 11.25 -9.01
CA PHE A 357 -13.86 12.31 -8.02
C PHE A 357 -12.52 12.48 -7.31
N CYS A 358 -11.86 11.38 -6.93
CA CYS A 358 -10.52 11.42 -6.34
C CYS A 358 -9.47 11.99 -7.31
N LEU A 359 -9.54 11.65 -8.60
CA LEU A 359 -8.65 12.19 -9.63
C LEU A 359 -8.77 13.72 -9.78
N ASP A 360 -9.98 14.27 -9.59
CA ASP A 360 -10.17 15.73 -9.56
C ASP A 360 -9.53 16.35 -8.31
N LEU A 361 -9.80 15.79 -7.13
CA LEU A 361 -9.27 16.28 -5.86
C LEU A 361 -7.74 16.26 -5.82
N ILE A 362 -7.11 15.24 -6.41
CA ILE A 362 -5.65 15.10 -6.44
C ILE A 362 -5.04 15.74 -7.71
N HIS A 363 -5.80 16.54 -8.44
CA HIS A 363 -5.37 17.30 -9.63
C HIS A 363 -4.69 16.43 -10.69
N SER A 364 -5.15 15.19 -10.90
CA SER A 364 -4.57 14.29 -11.90
C SER A 364 -4.93 14.73 -13.33
N GLN A 365 -3.91 15.10 -14.11
CA GLN A 365 -4.00 15.48 -15.53
C GLN A 365 -3.11 14.60 -16.43
N ASN A 366 -2.28 13.78 -15.85
CA ASN A 366 -1.32 12.90 -16.50
C ASN A 366 -1.92 11.53 -16.84
N THR A 367 -1.13 10.63 -17.43
CA THR A 367 -1.54 9.24 -17.69
C THR A 367 -1.91 8.54 -16.38
N VAL A 368 -3.05 7.85 -16.39
CA VAL A 368 -3.54 7.08 -15.23
C VAL A 368 -3.34 5.59 -15.48
N ILE A 369 -2.64 4.92 -14.57
CA ILE A 369 -2.51 3.46 -14.57
C ILE A 369 -3.48 2.90 -13.54
N VAL A 370 -4.40 2.02 -13.96
CA VAL A 370 -5.37 1.35 -13.09
C VAL A 370 -4.92 -0.09 -12.88
N ASP A 371 -4.67 -0.45 -11.63
CA ASP A 371 -4.11 -1.75 -11.23
C ASP A 371 -4.95 -2.40 -10.13
N GLY A 372 -4.79 -3.71 -9.96
CA GLY A 372 -5.36 -4.47 -8.85
C GLY A 372 -6.72 -5.11 -9.13
N GLY A 373 -7.27 -5.75 -8.09
CA GLY A 373 -8.34 -6.74 -8.23
C GLY A 373 -9.68 -6.22 -8.75
N LEU A 374 -10.03 -4.95 -8.50
CA LEU A 374 -11.28 -4.37 -9.03
C LEU A 374 -11.21 -4.03 -10.53
N ASN A 375 -10.02 -4.05 -11.12
CA ASN A 375 -9.80 -3.86 -12.56
C ASN A 375 -9.64 -5.17 -13.33
N THR A 376 -9.97 -6.31 -12.75
CA THR A 376 -9.90 -7.61 -13.44
C THR A 376 -10.74 -7.55 -14.73
N GLY A 377 -10.10 -7.83 -15.88
CA GLY A 377 -10.74 -7.71 -17.20
C GLY A 377 -10.82 -6.27 -17.75
N GLY A 378 -10.26 -5.27 -17.08
CA GLY A 378 -10.07 -3.90 -17.60
C GLY A 378 -11.34 -3.04 -17.67
N LEU A 379 -12.49 -3.50 -17.14
CA LEU A 379 -13.74 -2.77 -17.27
C LEU A 379 -13.75 -1.48 -16.44
N LEU A 380 -13.14 -1.48 -15.24
CA LEU A 380 -13.01 -0.27 -14.43
C LEU A 380 -12.18 0.80 -15.16
N ALA A 381 -11.03 0.43 -15.70
CA ALA A 381 -10.18 1.34 -16.46
C ALA A 381 -10.90 1.87 -17.73
N SER A 382 -11.70 1.03 -18.41
CA SER A 382 -12.49 1.43 -19.55
C SER A 382 -13.62 2.42 -19.21
N LEU A 383 -14.25 2.26 -18.03
CA LEU A 383 -15.23 3.21 -17.50
C LEU A 383 -14.57 4.56 -17.18
N LEU A 384 -13.40 4.55 -16.55
CA LEU A 384 -12.64 5.77 -16.24
C LEU A 384 -12.20 6.50 -17.51
N ALA A 385 -11.75 5.77 -18.53
CA ALA A 385 -11.41 6.35 -19.83
C ALA A 385 -12.61 6.98 -20.53
N ASP A 386 -13.81 6.45 -20.32
CA ASP A 386 -15.06 7.00 -20.85
C ASP A 386 -15.52 8.25 -20.07
N LEU A 387 -15.37 8.24 -18.73
CA LEU A 387 -15.65 9.38 -17.86
C LEU A 387 -14.70 10.57 -18.12
N ARG A 388 -13.48 10.32 -18.58
CA ARG A 388 -12.39 11.32 -18.72
C ARG A 388 -11.77 11.27 -20.12
N PRO A 389 -12.51 11.63 -21.18
CA PRO A 389 -12.06 11.47 -22.58
C PRO A 389 -10.80 12.26 -22.96
N GLY A 390 -10.42 13.26 -22.15
CA GLY A 390 -9.20 14.04 -22.32
C GLY A 390 -7.95 13.49 -21.64
N GLN A 391 -8.06 12.35 -20.93
CA GLN A 391 -6.99 11.75 -20.15
C GLN A 391 -6.66 10.34 -20.63
N ALA A 392 -5.38 10.00 -20.70
CA ALA A 392 -4.94 8.66 -21.09
C ALA A 392 -5.06 7.69 -19.91
N PHE A 393 -5.59 6.49 -20.17
CA PHE A 393 -5.68 5.40 -19.21
C PHE A 393 -4.94 4.18 -19.70
N MET A 394 -4.27 3.50 -18.77
CA MET A 394 -3.57 2.24 -18.99
C MET A 394 -4.02 1.22 -17.93
N GLN A 395 -4.02 -0.03 -18.30
CA GLN A 395 -4.21 -1.15 -17.38
C GLN A 395 -2.86 -1.65 -16.90
N GLY A 396 -2.69 -1.85 -15.60
CA GLY A 396 -1.50 -2.49 -15.04
C GLY A 396 -1.34 -3.92 -15.55
N ALA A 397 -0.11 -4.30 -15.82
CA ALA A 397 0.20 -5.58 -16.46
C ALA A 397 0.20 -6.77 -15.48
N THR A 398 0.30 -6.53 -14.18
CA THR A 398 0.45 -7.60 -13.18
C THR A 398 -0.42 -7.36 -11.95
N LEU A 399 -0.97 -8.46 -11.39
CA LEU A 399 -1.67 -8.42 -10.11
C LEU A 399 -0.70 -8.37 -8.90
N GLU A 400 0.60 -8.59 -9.14
CA GLU A 400 1.64 -8.63 -8.12
C GLU A 400 2.59 -7.41 -8.24
N GLY A 401 2.01 -6.21 -8.40
CA GLY A 401 2.75 -4.96 -8.63
C GLY A 401 3.79 -4.66 -7.54
N SER A 402 3.46 -4.88 -6.26
CA SER A 402 4.38 -4.70 -5.13
C SER A 402 5.62 -5.59 -5.23
N ALA A 403 5.42 -6.89 -5.48
CA ALA A 403 6.52 -7.84 -5.62
C ALA A 403 7.36 -7.56 -6.88
N THR A 404 6.72 -7.17 -7.98
CA THR A 404 7.40 -6.80 -9.23
C THR A 404 8.29 -5.57 -9.03
N GLY A 405 7.79 -4.53 -8.35
CA GLY A 405 8.57 -3.34 -8.05
C GLY A 405 9.72 -3.60 -7.07
N ALA A 406 9.50 -4.44 -6.07
CA ALA A 406 10.56 -4.88 -5.16
C ALA A 406 11.65 -5.67 -5.90
N ALA A 407 11.29 -6.57 -6.82
CA ALA A 407 12.24 -7.28 -7.68
C ALA A 407 13.06 -6.28 -8.53
N ALA A 408 12.40 -5.31 -9.14
CA ALA A 408 13.07 -4.28 -9.94
C ALA A 408 14.14 -3.54 -9.13
N LEU A 409 13.80 -3.08 -7.91
CA LEU A 409 14.75 -2.40 -7.01
C LEU A 409 15.95 -3.28 -6.67
N ALA A 410 15.75 -4.57 -6.42
CA ALA A 410 16.84 -5.50 -6.14
C ALA A 410 17.77 -5.69 -7.35
N PHE A 411 17.23 -5.87 -8.55
CA PHE A 411 18.04 -5.98 -9.78
C PHE A 411 18.81 -4.69 -10.08
N GLU A 412 18.15 -3.54 -10.00
CA GLU A 412 18.74 -2.22 -10.23
C GLU A 412 19.91 -1.93 -9.28
N SER A 413 19.77 -2.31 -8.01
CA SER A 413 20.79 -2.08 -6.99
C SER A 413 22.13 -2.79 -7.27
N VAL A 414 22.10 -3.85 -8.06
CA VAL A 414 23.29 -4.61 -8.48
C VAL A 414 23.65 -4.36 -9.95
N GLY A 415 23.13 -3.28 -10.53
CA GLY A 415 23.42 -2.85 -11.91
C GLY A 415 22.88 -3.80 -12.98
N ARG A 416 21.73 -4.44 -12.73
CA ARG A 416 21.07 -5.35 -13.66
C ARG A 416 19.75 -4.76 -14.15
N ASP A 417 19.50 -4.91 -15.43
CA ASP A 417 18.20 -4.59 -16.00
C ASP A 417 17.15 -5.60 -15.53
N PHE A 418 15.93 -5.14 -15.38
CA PHE A 418 14.77 -5.96 -15.07
C PHE A 418 13.64 -5.62 -16.03
N ALA A 419 13.16 -6.60 -16.79
CA ALA A 419 12.12 -6.43 -17.79
C ALA A 419 10.75 -6.73 -17.19
N ALA A 420 10.11 -5.73 -16.56
CA ALA A 420 8.70 -5.84 -16.19
C ALA A 420 7.80 -5.66 -17.41
N GLU A 421 6.64 -6.34 -17.42
CA GLU A 421 5.62 -6.10 -18.42
C GLU A 421 5.15 -4.65 -18.39
N ALA A 422 4.98 -4.05 -19.56
CA ALA A 422 4.48 -2.68 -19.69
C ALA A 422 2.95 -2.65 -19.51
N PRO A 423 2.39 -1.59 -18.88
CA PRO A 423 0.96 -1.42 -18.84
C PRO A 423 0.40 -1.21 -20.23
N GLU A 424 -0.82 -1.69 -20.47
CA GLU A 424 -1.48 -1.64 -21.77
C GLU A 424 -2.43 -0.45 -21.88
N PRO A 425 -2.47 0.26 -23.03
CA PRO A 425 -3.43 1.32 -23.26
C PRO A 425 -4.87 0.82 -23.20
N VAL A 426 -5.74 1.56 -22.51
CA VAL A 426 -7.16 1.24 -22.36
C VAL A 426 -7.99 2.07 -23.32
N ARG A 427 -9.01 1.44 -23.93
CA ARG A 427 -10.02 2.11 -24.73
C ARG A 427 -11.25 2.41 -23.89
N ALA A 428 -11.85 3.59 -24.10
CA ALA A 428 -13.13 3.95 -23.50
C ALA A 428 -14.22 2.95 -23.91
N ALA A 429 -15.06 2.56 -22.96
CA ALA A 429 -16.15 1.62 -23.18
C ALA A 429 -17.32 2.21 -23.99
N ARG A 430 -17.45 3.55 -23.99
CA ARG A 430 -18.48 4.33 -24.72
C ARG A 430 -19.90 3.98 -24.33
N PHE A 431 -20.16 3.98 -23.03
CA PHE A 431 -21.52 3.77 -22.51
C PHE A 431 -22.42 4.98 -22.80
N ALA A 432 -23.62 4.71 -23.34
CA ALA A 432 -24.62 5.74 -23.59
C ALA A 432 -25.07 6.35 -22.24
N GLY A 433 -25.13 7.68 -22.16
CA GLY A 433 -25.61 8.39 -20.98
C GLY A 433 -24.70 8.42 -19.76
N LEU A 434 -23.48 7.84 -19.80
CA LEU A 434 -22.55 7.79 -18.67
C LEU A 434 -22.18 9.17 -18.14
N SER A 435 -21.97 10.15 -19.01
CA SER A 435 -21.68 11.54 -18.60
C SER A 435 -22.83 12.14 -17.79
N SER A 436 -24.08 12.00 -18.28
CA SER A 436 -25.27 12.47 -17.57
C SER A 436 -25.49 11.75 -16.24
N TYR A 437 -25.20 10.44 -16.20
CA TYR A 437 -25.25 9.65 -14.98
C TYR A 437 -24.21 10.15 -13.95
N ARG A 438 -22.97 10.43 -14.36
CA ARG A 438 -21.95 11.05 -13.52
C ARG A 438 -22.40 12.42 -12.99
N ASP A 439 -22.91 13.29 -13.87
CA ASP A 439 -23.31 14.63 -13.49
C ASP A 439 -24.48 14.60 -12.49
N HIS A 440 -25.43 13.67 -12.66
CA HIS A 440 -26.48 13.45 -11.68
C HIS A 440 -25.92 12.94 -10.35
N TRP A 441 -25.03 11.94 -10.37
CA TRP A 441 -24.36 11.45 -9.16
C TRP A 441 -23.63 12.58 -8.43
N ARG A 442 -22.83 13.37 -9.14
CA ARG A 442 -22.09 14.54 -8.60
C ARG A 442 -23.04 15.54 -7.94
N SER A 443 -24.17 15.86 -8.55
CA SER A 443 -25.15 16.79 -7.97
C SER A 443 -25.78 16.32 -6.65
N ARG A 444 -25.64 15.02 -6.32
CA ARG A 444 -26.13 14.44 -5.07
C ARG A 444 -25.07 14.38 -3.98
N VAL A 445 -23.79 14.45 -4.36
CA VAL A 445 -22.66 14.23 -3.44
C VAL A 445 -21.80 15.47 -3.21
N THR A 446 -21.89 16.48 -4.04
CA THR A 446 -21.29 17.81 -3.86
C THR A 446 -22.34 18.83 -3.50
#